data_c915665dc105c79ec40b350754426d99
#
_entry.id   c915665dc105c79ec40b350754426d99
#
_cell.length_a   1.000
_cell.length_b   1.000
_cell.length_c   1.000
_cell.angle_alpha   90.00
_cell.angle_beta   90.00
_cell.angle_gamma   90.00
#
_symmetry.space_group_name_H-M   'P 1'
#
loop_
_entity.id
_entity.type
_entity.pdbx_description
1 polymer ?
#
loop_
_entity_poly.entity_id
_entity_poly.type
_entity_poly.pdbx_seq_one_letter_code
_entity_poly.pdbx_strand_id
1 'polypeptide(L)'
;MKILVINPGSTSTKLALYEDCNELMTGSMDISSDVLAQYKSIYDQTDMRFDQVMDFLKVNDMEVKDLDVIVSRGGMLPPLHTGAYVVDEDLCYIMRNHPAQLHASNLGALVAKKLSDIGNIPAYIYDAVSVDEMTDEARLSGLKNYPRRSFSHALNTRAVAMKYCQDKGLDYYKSSIIVAHLGGGISMNFQKNGHLVDVISSDEGPFSTNRAGALPIYSCITMAREEGADAMQSYEDSIGGLISYLGTNDARGVEAMIANGDEEAKKVYRGMAYQIARYIGSLAVVDNGKIDGIVLT
;
A
#
# COMPACT_ATOMS: atom_id res chain seq x y z
N MET A 1 -8.25 -14.44 -21.50
CA MET A 1 -8.69 -13.05 -21.22
C MET A 1 -7.45 -12.20 -21.07
N LYS A 2 -7.35 -11.10 -21.85
CA LYS A 2 -6.23 -10.17 -21.81
C LYS A 2 -6.51 -9.05 -20.80
N ILE A 3 -5.64 -8.93 -19.80
CA ILE A 3 -5.82 -8.04 -18.67
C ILE A 3 -4.69 -7.02 -18.65
N LEU A 4 -5.02 -5.72 -18.65
CA LEU A 4 -4.07 -4.67 -18.36
C LEU A 4 -4.13 -4.33 -16.87
N VAL A 5 -2.98 -4.36 -16.19
CA VAL A 5 -2.83 -3.99 -14.79
C VAL A 5 -2.10 -2.65 -14.67
N ILE A 6 -2.66 -1.71 -13.89
CA ILE A 6 -2.14 -0.36 -13.69
C ILE A 6 -1.90 -0.12 -12.21
N ASN A 7 -0.65 0.16 -11.82
CA ASN A 7 -0.28 0.43 -10.44
C ASN A 7 0.55 1.73 -10.34
N PRO A 8 -0.11 2.90 -10.25
CA PRO A 8 0.59 4.16 -10.07
C PRO A 8 1.11 4.30 -8.64
N GLY A 9 2.39 4.55 -8.54
CA GLY A 9 3.10 4.95 -7.32
C GLY A 9 3.51 6.41 -7.35
N SER A 10 4.13 6.91 -6.30
CA SER A 10 4.55 8.31 -6.21
C SER A 10 5.53 8.70 -7.32
N THR A 11 6.52 7.86 -7.59
CA THR A 11 7.61 8.14 -8.53
C THR A 11 7.63 7.23 -9.75
N SER A 12 6.62 6.36 -9.93
CA SER A 12 6.56 5.46 -11.08
C SER A 12 5.13 5.02 -11.39
N THR A 13 4.92 4.56 -12.62
CA THR A 13 3.72 3.80 -13.00
C THR A 13 4.18 2.40 -13.38
N LYS A 14 3.80 1.39 -12.58
CA LYS A 14 4.05 -0.01 -12.92
C LYS A 14 2.88 -0.57 -13.69
N LEU A 15 3.19 -1.29 -14.76
CA LEU A 15 2.23 -1.83 -15.71
C LEU A 15 2.49 -3.31 -15.94
N ALA A 16 1.45 -4.07 -16.19
CA ALA A 16 1.57 -5.47 -16.60
C ALA A 16 0.44 -5.87 -17.55
N LEU A 17 0.75 -6.77 -18.48
CA LEU A 17 -0.21 -7.47 -19.33
C LEU A 17 -0.25 -8.94 -18.93
N TYR A 18 -1.45 -9.45 -18.74
CA TYR A 18 -1.71 -10.86 -18.46
C TYR A 18 -2.61 -11.48 -19.52
N GLU A 19 -2.41 -12.75 -19.78
CA GLU A 19 -3.41 -13.59 -20.43
C GLU A 19 -3.89 -14.63 -19.42
N ASP A 20 -5.10 -14.45 -18.94
CA ASP A 20 -5.66 -15.16 -17.77
C ASP A 20 -4.75 -15.00 -16.52
N CYS A 21 -4.09 -16.09 -16.10
CA CYS A 21 -3.13 -16.07 -14.98
C CYS A 21 -1.66 -15.98 -15.42
N ASN A 22 -1.38 -15.90 -16.72
CA ASN A 22 -0.02 -15.87 -17.23
C ASN A 22 0.43 -14.44 -17.47
N GLU A 23 1.50 -14.03 -16.79
CA GLU A 23 2.16 -12.76 -17.05
C GLU A 23 2.82 -12.78 -18.43
N LEU A 24 2.39 -11.89 -19.30
CA LEU A 24 2.97 -11.73 -20.63
C LEU A 24 4.12 -10.72 -20.61
N MET A 25 3.88 -9.56 -20.00
CA MET A 25 4.83 -8.44 -19.99
C MET A 25 4.64 -7.58 -18.75
N THR A 26 5.74 -7.00 -18.26
CA THR A 26 5.73 -5.98 -17.22
C THR A 26 6.58 -4.79 -17.62
N GLY A 27 6.26 -3.63 -17.08
CA GLY A 27 7.02 -2.40 -17.25
C GLY A 27 6.93 -1.48 -16.05
N SER A 28 7.96 -0.66 -15.87
CA SER A 28 7.98 0.43 -14.89
C SER A 28 8.34 1.71 -15.62
N MET A 29 7.47 2.70 -15.54
CA MET A 29 7.68 4.03 -16.09
C MET A 29 8.05 4.95 -14.93
N ASP A 30 9.36 5.18 -14.75
CA ASP A 30 9.87 6.04 -13.70
C ASP A 30 9.66 7.51 -14.05
N ILE A 31 9.38 8.33 -13.03
CA ILE A 31 9.10 9.75 -13.18
C ILE A 31 10.06 10.52 -12.28
N SER A 32 10.86 11.38 -12.87
CA SER A 32 11.83 12.18 -12.11
C SER A 32 11.13 13.22 -11.23
N SER A 33 11.79 13.61 -10.16
CA SER A 33 11.33 14.67 -9.27
C SER A 33 11.07 15.99 -9.99
N ASP A 34 11.88 16.33 -11.00
CA ASP A 34 11.76 17.56 -11.80
C ASP A 34 10.47 17.55 -12.64
N VAL A 35 10.06 16.38 -13.15
CA VAL A 35 8.79 16.23 -13.86
C VAL A 35 7.63 16.35 -12.90
N LEU A 36 7.70 15.68 -11.74
CA LEU A 36 6.66 15.73 -10.72
C LEU A 36 6.45 17.16 -10.18
N ALA A 37 7.51 17.92 -10.01
CA ALA A 37 7.45 19.31 -9.52
C ALA A 37 6.71 20.29 -10.46
N GLN A 38 6.47 19.92 -11.72
CA GLN A 38 5.72 20.74 -12.68
C GLN A 38 4.20 20.71 -12.45
N TYR A 39 3.72 19.72 -11.68
CA TYR A 39 2.29 19.53 -11.41
C TYR A 39 1.90 20.19 -10.08
N LYS A 40 0.86 21.02 -10.10
CA LYS A 40 0.35 21.68 -8.88
C LYS A 40 -0.51 20.74 -8.03
N SER A 41 -1.18 19.81 -8.68
CA SER A 41 -2.01 18.79 -8.03
C SER A 41 -1.61 17.41 -8.54
N ILE A 42 -1.80 16.40 -7.69
CA ILE A 42 -1.58 15.02 -8.11
C ILE A 42 -2.48 14.63 -9.29
N TYR A 43 -3.69 15.19 -9.35
CA TYR A 43 -4.65 14.90 -10.42
C TYR A 43 -4.23 15.48 -11.78
N ASP A 44 -3.39 16.51 -11.80
CA ASP A 44 -2.83 17.08 -13.04
C ASP A 44 -1.91 16.07 -13.75
N GLN A 45 -1.43 15.03 -13.05
CA GLN A 45 -0.61 13.96 -13.62
C GLN A 45 -1.43 12.91 -14.40
N THR A 46 -2.76 13.01 -14.42
CA THR A 46 -3.62 11.97 -15.02
C THR A 46 -3.30 11.72 -16.49
N ASP A 47 -3.10 12.79 -17.27
CA ASP A 47 -2.82 12.67 -18.70
C ASP A 47 -1.43 12.10 -18.96
N MET A 48 -0.44 12.55 -18.25
CA MET A 48 0.93 11.99 -18.34
C MET A 48 0.95 10.49 -18.01
N ARG A 49 0.22 10.08 -16.94
CA ARG A 49 0.13 8.67 -16.58
C ARG A 49 -0.65 7.85 -17.62
N PHE A 50 -1.68 8.44 -18.22
CA PHE A 50 -2.40 7.83 -19.33
C PHE A 50 -1.50 7.63 -20.55
N ASP A 51 -0.70 8.64 -20.92
CA ASP A 51 0.24 8.54 -22.04
C ASP A 51 1.29 7.44 -21.79
N GLN A 52 1.79 7.31 -20.57
CA GLN A 52 2.68 6.20 -20.18
C GLN A 52 2.05 4.82 -20.43
N VAL A 53 0.75 4.65 -20.16
CA VAL A 53 0.05 3.40 -20.43
C VAL A 53 -0.10 3.17 -21.93
N MET A 54 -0.42 4.21 -22.69
CA MET A 54 -0.53 4.13 -24.17
C MET A 54 0.81 3.77 -24.80
N ASP A 55 1.91 4.37 -24.33
CA ASP A 55 3.26 4.04 -24.79
C ASP A 55 3.63 2.58 -24.46
N PHE A 56 3.30 2.12 -23.26
CA PHE A 56 3.52 0.73 -22.88
C PHE A 56 2.75 -0.27 -23.79
N LEU A 57 1.48 0.01 -24.08
CA LEU A 57 0.71 -0.80 -25.00
C LEU A 57 1.33 -0.80 -26.40
N LYS A 58 1.68 0.39 -26.92
CA LYS A 58 2.27 0.55 -28.25
C LYS A 58 3.62 -0.19 -28.41
N VAL A 59 4.49 -0.11 -27.40
CA VAL A 59 5.80 -0.83 -27.42
C VAL A 59 5.61 -2.34 -27.46
N ASN A 60 4.47 -2.83 -26.98
CA ASN A 60 4.13 -4.25 -26.93
C ASN A 60 3.17 -4.67 -28.06
N ASP A 61 3.06 -3.85 -29.12
CA ASP A 61 2.19 -4.12 -30.27
C ASP A 61 0.73 -4.39 -29.90
N MET A 62 0.21 -3.69 -28.86
CA MET A 62 -1.15 -3.81 -28.33
C MET A 62 -1.90 -2.50 -28.47
N GLU A 63 -3.19 -2.62 -28.75
CA GLU A 63 -4.13 -1.49 -28.67
C GLU A 63 -5.14 -1.73 -27.54
N VAL A 64 -5.79 -0.65 -27.06
CA VAL A 64 -6.80 -0.76 -25.98
C VAL A 64 -7.92 -1.72 -26.34
N LYS A 65 -8.32 -1.77 -27.62
CA LYS A 65 -9.37 -2.69 -28.12
C LYS A 65 -9.00 -4.17 -28.06
N ASP A 66 -7.70 -4.50 -27.90
CA ASP A 66 -7.22 -5.88 -27.79
C ASP A 66 -7.32 -6.43 -26.38
N LEU A 67 -7.68 -5.57 -25.40
CA LEU A 67 -7.84 -5.91 -24.01
C LEU A 67 -9.30 -6.33 -23.72
N ASP A 68 -9.46 -7.26 -22.80
CA ASP A 68 -10.78 -7.68 -22.30
C ASP A 68 -11.20 -6.92 -21.04
N VAL A 69 -10.21 -6.51 -20.22
CA VAL A 69 -10.45 -5.83 -18.94
C VAL A 69 -9.23 -5.02 -18.49
N ILE A 70 -9.49 -3.95 -17.77
CA ILE A 70 -8.49 -3.14 -17.10
C ILE A 70 -8.65 -3.32 -15.59
N VAL A 71 -7.55 -3.57 -14.88
CA VAL A 71 -7.54 -3.63 -13.41
C VAL A 71 -6.52 -2.64 -12.89
N SER A 72 -6.96 -1.73 -12.05
CA SER A 72 -6.07 -0.76 -11.43
C SER A 72 -5.98 -0.98 -9.92
N ARG A 73 -4.85 -0.55 -9.36
CA ARG A 73 -4.74 -0.39 -7.91
C ARG A 73 -5.84 0.55 -7.42
N GLY A 74 -6.55 0.17 -6.37
CA GLY A 74 -7.48 1.06 -5.66
C GLY A 74 -6.74 2.19 -4.96
N GLY A 75 -7.31 3.41 -5.01
CA GLY A 75 -6.78 4.59 -4.34
C GLY A 75 -7.27 4.72 -2.90
N MET A 76 -7.16 5.93 -2.37
CA MET A 76 -7.62 6.31 -1.04
C MET A 76 -9.09 6.71 -1.09
N LEU A 77 -9.97 5.74 -1.28
CA LEU A 77 -11.43 5.92 -1.18
C LEU A 77 -11.87 6.08 0.27
N PRO A 78 -13.10 6.54 0.54
CA PRO A 78 -13.76 6.29 1.82
C PRO A 78 -13.72 4.80 2.19
N PRO A 79 -13.89 4.43 3.47
CA PRO A 79 -13.87 3.03 3.90
C PRO A 79 -14.79 2.14 3.06
N LEU A 80 -14.28 0.98 2.65
CA LEU A 80 -14.99 -0.01 1.81
C LEU A 80 -14.56 -1.42 2.19
N HIS A 81 -15.35 -2.41 1.77
CA HIS A 81 -14.99 -3.82 1.95
C HIS A 81 -13.95 -4.30 0.94
N THR A 82 -13.35 -5.47 1.20
CA THR A 82 -12.50 -6.16 0.23
C THR A 82 -13.25 -6.52 -1.05
N GLY A 83 -12.56 -6.55 -2.18
CA GLY A 83 -13.11 -6.98 -3.46
C GLY A 83 -12.83 -6.05 -4.64
N ALA A 84 -13.51 -6.37 -5.75
CA ALA A 84 -13.45 -5.59 -6.98
C ALA A 84 -14.58 -4.57 -7.04
N TYR A 85 -14.26 -3.35 -7.46
CA TYR A 85 -15.23 -2.27 -7.68
C TYR A 85 -15.12 -1.79 -9.13
N VAL A 86 -16.27 -1.61 -9.78
CA VAL A 86 -16.32 -1.05 -11.13
C VAL A 86 -15.80 0.38 -11.11
N VAL A 87 -14.98 0.73 -12.08
CA VAL A 87 -14.52 2.10 -12.29
C VAL A 87 -15.51 2.81 -13.19
N ASP A 88 -16.47 3.47 -12.57
CA ASP A 88 -17.48 4.30 -13.22
C ASP A 88 -17.29 5.79 -12.93
N GLU A 89 -18.22 6.64 -13.37
CA GLU A 89 -18.18 8.07 -13.13
C GLU A 89 -18.30 8.42 -11.64
N ASP A 90 -19.12 7.68 -10.90
CA ASP A 90 -19.34 7.93 -9.46
C ASP A 90 -18.08 7.63 -8.66
N LEU A 91 -17.41 6.51 -8.93
CA LEU A 91 -16.14 6.18 -8.29
C LEU A 91 -15.06 7.22 -8.63
N CYS A 92 -14.97 7.64 -9.88
CA CYS A 92 -14.04 8.68 -10.31
C CYS A 92 -14.34 10.03 -9.67
N TYR A 93 -15.61 10.37 -9.50
CA TYR A 93 -16.03 11.58 -8.81
C TYR A 93 -15.62 11.56 -7.33
N ILE A 94 -15.90 10.46 -6.62
CA ILE A 94 -15.48 10.28 -5.22
C ILE A 94 -13.96 10.36 -5.11
N MET A 95 -13.22 9.72 -6.00
CA MET A 95 -11.76 9.70 -6.00
C MET A 95 -11.16 11.10 -6.16
N ARG A 96 -11.81 11.97 -6.94
CA ARG A 96 -11.32 13.35 -7.17
C ARG A 96 -11.76 14.33 -6.09
N ASN A 97 -12.99 14.21 -5.58
CA ASN A 97 -13.61 15.25 -4.78
C ASN A 97 -13.72 14.88 -3.28
N HIS A 98 -13.71 13.59 -2.97
CA HIS A 98 -13.90 13.07 -1.60
C HIS A 98 -12.93 11.94 -1.26
N PRO A 99 -11.65 11.99 -1.68
CA PRO A 99 -10.69 10.96 -1.28
C PRO A 99 -10.45 11.04 0.23
N ALA A 100 -10.21 9.90 0.86
CA ALA A 100 -9.79 9.85 2.26
C ALA A 100 -8.43 10.53 2.46
N GLN A 101 -7.57 10.48 1.43
CA GLN A 101 -6.27 11.14 1.38
C GLN A 101 -5.82 11.35 -0.08
N LEU A 102 -5.06 12.42 -0.34
CA LEU A 102 -4.42 12.64 -1.64
C LEU A 102 -3.20 11.73 -1.78
N HIS A 103 -3.23 10.84 -2.77
CA HIS A 103 -2.14 9.90 -3.03
C HIS A 103 -2.08 9.50 -4.51
N ALA A 104 -0.88 9.15 -5.02
CA ALA A 104 -0.69 8.76 -6.42
C ALA A 104 -1.55 7.57 -6.85
N SER A 105 -1.88 6.66 -5.92
CA SER A 105 -2.79 5.54 -6.21
C SER A 105 -4.19 5.97 -6.65
N ASN A 106 -4.60 7.21 -6.34
CA ASN A 106 -5.90 7.74 -6.78
C ASN A 106 -5.99 7.90 -8.30
N LEU A 107 -4.83 8.08 -8.96
CA LEU A 107 -4.76 8.23 -10.42
C LEU A 107 -5.11 6.94 -11.17
N GLY A 108 -4.94 5.79 -10.52
CA GLY A 108 -5.16 4.50 -11.17
C GLY A 108 -6.57 4.34 -11.72
N ALA A 109 -7.59 4.64 -10.93
CA ALA A 109 -8.98 4.59 -11.36
C ALA A 109 -9.25 5.60 -12.49
N LEU A 110 -8.70 6.81 -12.40
CA LEU A 110 -8.92 7.87 -13.41
C LEU A 110 -8.31 7.50 -14.76
N VAL A 111 -7.10 6.92 -14.77
CA VAL A 111 -6.45 6.43 -15.98
C VAL A 111 -7.21 5.21 -16.54
N ALA A 112 -7.61 4.28 -15.68
CA ALA A 112 -8.39 3.11 -16.09
C ALA A 112 -9.74 3.51 -16.71
N LYS A 113 -10.41 4.54 -16.19
CA LYS A 113 -11.66 5.07 -16.77
C LYS A 113 -11.45 5.62 -18.18
N LYS A 114 -10.42 6.44 -18.40
CA LYS A 114 -10.11 6.97 -19.74
C LYS A 114 -9.87 5.84 -20.76
N LEU A 115 -9.14 4.80 -20.36
CA LEU A 115 -8.90 3.64 -21.24
C LEU A 115 -10.19 2.84 -21.47
N SER A 116 -10.98 2.63 -20.43
CA SER A 116 -12.28 1.95 -20.51
C SER A 116 -13.21 2.62 -21.51
N ASP A 117 -13.28 3.96 -21.49
CA ASP A 117 -14.11 4.73 -22.42
C ASP A 117 -13.62 4.61 -23.87
N ILE A 118 -12.32 4.62 -24.10
CA ILE A 118 -11.74 4.46 -25.45
C ILE A 118 -11.99 3.05 -25.99
N GLY A 119 -11.77 2.03 -25.18
CA GLY A 119 -11.89 0.62 -25.60
C GLY A 119 -13.31 0.08 -25.50
N ASN A 120 -14.20 0.77 -24.83
CA ASN A 120 -15.52 0.26 -24.42
C ASN A 120 -15.42 -1.10 -23.71
N ILE A 121 -14.44 -1.21 -22.78
CA ILE A 121 -14.12 -2.41 -22.01
C ILE A 121 -14.26 -2.13 -20.51
N PRO A 122 -14.59 -3.13 -19.68
CA PRO A 122 -14.76 -2.91 -18.25
C PRO A 122 -13.43 -2.58 -17.57
N ALA A 123 -13.48 -1.68 -16.57
CA ALA A 123 -12.38 -1.37 -15.71
C ALA A 123 -12.77 -1.57 -14.24
N TYR A 124 -11.82 -2.05 -13.44
CA TYR A 124 -12.00 -2.31 -12.01
C TYR A 124 -10.83 -1.79 -11.20
N ILE A 125 -11.10 -1.43 -9.95
CA ILE A 125 -10.10 -1.40 -8.89
C ILE A 125 -10.27 -2.63 -8.01
N TYR A 126 -9.21 -3.03 -7.32
CA TYR A 126 -9.24 -4.20 -6.44
C TYR A 126 -8.53 -3.89 -5.12
N ASP A 127 -9.14 -4.32 -4.00
CA ASP A 127 -8.63 -4.21 -2.63
C ASP A 127 -7.89 -2.88 -2.37
N ALA A 128 -8.64 -1.79 -2.32
CA ALA A 128 -8.11 -0.45 -2.12
C ALA A 128 -7.35 -0.32 -0.77
N VAL A 129 -6.45 0.66 -0.69
CA VAL A 129 -5.67 0.94 0.53
C VAL A 129 -6.56 1.20 1.75
N SER A 130 -7.75 1.75 1.52
CA SER A 130 -8.77 2.09 2.51
C SER A 130 -9.79 0.98 2.77
N VAL A 131 -9.49 -0.27 2.39
CA VAL A 131 -10.29 -1.42 2.84
C VAL A 131 -10.35 -1.42 4.36
N ASP A 132 -11.56 -1.45 4.88
CA ASP A 132 -11.84 -1.34 6.31
C ASP A 132 -12.93 -2.31 6.73
N GLU A 133 -12.51 -3.45 7.28
CA GLU A 133 -13.35 -4.52 7.82
C GLU A 133 -13.00 -4.79 9.29
N MET A 134 -12.34 -3.80 9.95
CA MET A 134 -11.99 -3.91 11.37
C MET A 134 -13.22 -4.13 12.23
N THR A 135 -13.05 -4.99 13.23
CA THR A 135 -14.10 -5.16 14.28
C THR A 135 -14.31 -3.84 15.03
N ASP A 136 -15.45 -3.72 15.71
CA ASP A 136 -15.74 -2.53 16.52
C ASP A 136 -14.68 -2.31 17.60
N GLU A 137 -14.20 -3.38 18.23
CA GLU A 137 -13.12 -3.33 19.24
C GLU A 137 -11.81 -2.89 18.64
N ALA A 138 -11.44 -3.42 17.47
CA ALA A 138 -10.19 -3.02 16.78
C ALA A 138 -10.20 -1.56 16.37
N ARG A 139 -11.38 -0.98 16.11
CA ARG A 139 -11.55 0.42 15.71
C ARG A 139 -11.41 1.42 16.84
N LEU A 140 -11.59 0.98 18.09
CA LEU A 140 -11.51 1.89 19.22
C LEU A 140 -10.08 2.38 19.45
N SER A 141 -9.92 3.70 19.50
CA SER A 141 -8.76 4.35 20.11
C SER A 141 -9.09 4.74 21.55
N GLY A 142 -8.15 5.36 22.25
CA GLY A 142 -8.43 5.94 23.58
C GLY A 142 -9.28 7.22 23.53
N LEU A 143 -9.67 7.72 22.36
CA LEU A 143 -10.40 8.98 22.18
C LEU A 143 -11.61 8.78 21.26
N LYS A 144 -12.81 9.06 21.75
CA LYS A 144 -14.08 8.86 21.04
C LYS A 144 -14.13 9.47 19.64
N ASN A 145 -13.56 10.68 19.46
CA ASN A 145 -13.65 11.42 18.20
C ASN A 145 -12.48 11.13 17.25
N TYR A 146 -11.57 10.24 17.61
CA TYR A 146 -10.38 9.88 16.86
C TYR A 146 -10.24 8.35 16.79
N PRO A 147 -11.18 7.65 16.13
CA PRO A 147 -11.10 6.19 15.98
C PRO A 147 -9.87 5.82 15.14
N ARG A 148 -9.38 4.59 15.32
CA ARG A 148 -8.39 4.01 14.42
C ARG A 148 -8.97 3.88 13.02
N ARG A 149 -8.11 3.98 12.03
CA ARG A 149 -8.45 3.89 10.61
C ARG A 149 -7.68 2.77 9.95
N SER A 150 -8.32 2.07 9.03
CA SER A 150 -7.68 1.03 8.26
C SER A 150 -7.02 1.62 7.01
N PHE A 151 -5.71 1.84 7.09
CA PHE A 151 -4.90 2.13 5.91
C PHE A 151 -3.77 1.11 5.83
N SER A 152 -3.86 0.20 4.86
CA SER A 152 -2.87 -0.86 4.72
C SER A 152 -2.60 -1.22 3.27
N HIS A 153 -1.59 -2.04 3.06
CA HIS A 153 -1.31 -2.64 1.76
C HIS A 153 -2.28 -3.81 1.49
N ALA A 154 -3.60 -3.56 1.59
CA ALA A 154 -4.66 -4.57 1.54
C ALA A 154 -4.53 -5.49 0.32
N LEU A 155 -4.33 -4.94 -0.88
CA LEU A 155 -4.15 -5.71 -2.11
C LEU A 155 -3.02 -6.75 -2.00
N ASN A 156 -1.84 -6.33 -1.56
CA ASN A 156 -0.69 -7.23 -1.40
C ASN A 156 -0.91 -8.24 -0.28
N THR A 157 -1.30 -7.76 0.90
CA THR A 157 -1.43 -8.63 2.08
C THR A 157 -2.52 -9.68 1.90
N ARG A 158 -3.62 -9.34 1.23
CA ARG A 158 -4.68 -10.29 0.93
C ARG A 158 -4.25 -11.30 -0.14
N ALA A 159 -3.59 -10.85 -1.21
CA ALA A 159 -3.09 -11.73 -2.27
C ALA A 159 -2.10 -12.78 -1.72
N VAL A 160 -1.13 -12.37 -0.88
CA VAL A 160 -0.16 -13.31 -0.31
C VAL A 160 -0.79 -14.23 0.75
N ALA A 161 -1.81 -13.79 1.49
CA ALA A 161 -2.55 -14.65 2.41
C ALA A 161 -3.32 -15.74 1.65
N MET A 162 -4.01 -15.37 0.58
CA MET A 162 -4.70 -16.33 -0.30
C MET A 162 -3.72 -17.33 -0.91
N LYS A 163 -2.60 -16.84 -1.42
CA LYS A 163 -1.53 -17.68 -1.98
C LYS A 163 -0.95 -18.63 -0.92
N TYR A 164 -0.67 -18.14 0.29
CA TYR A 164 -0.23 -18.97 1.40
C TYR A 164 -1.22 -20.10 1.71
N CYS A 165 -2.52 -19.76 1.83
CA CYS A 165 -3.54 -20.76 2.10
C CYS A 165 -3.62 -21.80 0.98
N GLN A 166 -3.58 -21.37 -0.28
CA GLN A 166 -3.53 -22.29 -1.44
C GLN A 166 -2.33 -23.25 -1.35
N ASP A 167 -1.12 -22.73 -1.08
CA ASP A 167 0.11 -23.53 -1.01
C ASP A 167 0.10 -24.51 0.16
N LYS A 168 -0.63 -24.19 1.24
CA LYS A 168 -0.77 -25.05 2.44
C LYS A 168 -1.99 -25.95 2.41
N GLY A 169 -2.83 -25.86 1.37
CA GLY A 169 -4.08 -26.61 1.29
C GLY A 169 -5.13 -26.13 2.31
N LEU A 170 -5.08 -24.89 2.73
CA LEU A 170 -6.02 -24.25 3.65
C LEU A 170 -7.11 -23.50 2.87
N ASP A 171 -8.28 -23.39 3.48
CA ASP A 171 -9.36 -22.53 2.98
C ASP A 171 -9.19 -21.13 3.58
N TYR A 172 -8.80 -20.15 2.76
CA TYR A 172 -8.60 -18.75 3.17
C TYR A 172 -9.81 -18.18 3.91
N TYR A 173 -11.02 -18.54 3.49
CA TYR A 173 -12.27 -18.08 4.09
C TYR A 173 -12.63 -18.75 5.41
N LYS A 174 -11.76 -19.65 5.92
CA LYS A 174 -11.88 -20.32 7.22
C LYS A 174 -10.61 -20.23 8.05
N SER A 175 -9.62 -19.49 7.57
CA SER A 175 -8.30 -19.39 8.20
C SER A 175 -8.10 -18.07 8.91
N SER A 176 -7.15 -18.07 9.85
CA SER A 176 -6.68 -16.92 10.62
C SER A 176 -5.20 -16.65 10.26
N ILE A 177 -4.94 -15.61 9.46
CA ILE A 177 -3.61 -15.30 8.92
C ILE A 177 -3.17 -13.90 9.35
N ILE A 178 -1.94 -13.78 9.85
CA ILE A 178 -1.30 -12.48 10.05
C ILE A 178 -0.37 -12.22 8.86
N VAL A 179 -0.51 -11.06 8.25
CA VAL A 179 0.40 -10.64 7.18
C VAL A 179 1.08 -9.34 7.57
N ALA A 180 2.41 -9.32 7.45
CA ALA A 180 3.22 -8.13 7.60
C ALA A 180 3.83 -7.76 6.24
N HIS A 181 3.40 -6.61 5.69
CA HIS A 181 4.02 -6.00 4.52
C HIS A 181 5.19 -5.14 4.98
N LEU A 182 6.40 -5.50 4.55
CA LEU A 182 7.68 -4.92 4.99
C LEU A 182 8.31 -4.09 3.85
N GLY A 183 7.77 -2.91 3.61
CA GLY A 183 8.24 -2.00 2.56
C GLY A 183 8.78 -0.68 3.10
N GLY A 184 8.80 0.34 2.25
CA GLY A 184 9.10 1.73 2.65
C GLY A 184 8.17 2.26 3.74
N GLY A 185 6.91 1.79 3.77
CA GLY A 185 6.02 1.81 4.92
C GLY A 185 5.69 0.37 5.33
N ILE A 186 5.60 0.09 6.61
CA ILE A 186 5.18 -1.21 7.13
C ILE A 186 3.72 -1.11 7.55
N SER A 187 2.90 -2.05 7.08
CA SER A 187 1.56 -2.26 7.61
C SER A 187 1.33 -3.74 7.86
N MET A 188 0.54 -4.05 8.86
CA MET A 188 0.21 -5.42 9.21
C MET A 188 -1.29 -5.57 9.30
N ASN A 189 -1.80 -6.74 9.00
CA ASN A 189 -3.20 -7.04 9.24
C ASN A 189 -3.38 -8.47 9.72
N PHE A 190 -4.42 -8.62 10.51
CA PHE A 190 -4.97 -9.90 10.90
C PHE A 190 -6.19 -10.19 10.04
N GLN A 191 -6.08 -11.23 9.24
CA GLN A 191 -7.14 -11.69 8.33
C GLN A 191 -7.78 -12.93 8.92
N LYS A 192 -9.10 -12.88 9.11
CA LYS A 192 -9.88 -13.98 9.66
C LYS A 192 -11.11 -14.23 8.81
N ASN A 193 -11.29 -15.46 8.37
CA ASN A 193 -12.43 -15.87 7.54
C ASN A 193 -12.60 -15.02 6.26
N GLY A 194 -11.48 -14.59 5.66
CA GLY A 194 -11.47 -13.79 4.45
C GLY A 194 -11.59 -12.27 4.65
N HIS A 195 -11.69 -11.77 5.89
CA HIS A 195 -11.83 -10.35 6.24
C HIS A 195 -10.60 -9.79 6.96
N LEU A 196 -10.30 -8.51 6.75
CA LEU A 196 -9.25 -7.78 7.46
C LEU A 196 -9.80 -7.25 8.79
N VAL A 197 -9.81 -8.09 9.83
CA VAL A 197 -10.51 -7.82 11.11
C VAL A 197 -9.74 -6.93 12.08
N ASP A 198 -8.42 -6.79 11.91
CA ASP A 198 -7.59 -5.80 12.59
C ASP A 198 -6.43 -5.38 11.68
N VAL A 199 -6.07 -4.11 11.74
CA VAL A 199 -5.04 -3.51 10.89
C VAL A 199 -4.14 -2.63 11.76
N ILE A 200 -2.83 -2.78 11.58
CA ILE A 200 -1.82 -1.87 12.09
C ILE A 200 -1.31 -1.06 10.90
N SER A 201 -1.71 0.19 10.83
CA SER A 201 -1.28 1.15 9.81
C SER A 201 0.18 1.54 10.02
N SER A 202 0.80 2.19 9.04
CA SER A 202 2.22 2.56 9.11
C SER A 202 2.54 3.57 10.22
N ASP A 203 1.58 4.39 10.62
CA ASP A 203 1.66 5.38 11.70
C ASP A 203 1.35 4.80 13.09
N GLU A 204 0.79 3.60 13.17
CA GLU A 204 0.50 2.89 14.42
C GLU A 204 1.48 1.73 14.69
N GLY A 205 2.32 1.38 13.72
CA GLY A 205 3.14 0.18 13.68
C GLY A 205 4.62 0.41 13.97
N PRO A 206 5.48 -0.57 13.61
CA PRO A 206 6.92 -0.44 13.73
C PRO A 206 7.45 0.61 12.75
N PHE A 207 8.59 1.23 13.09
CA PHE A 207 9.30 2.04 12.10
C PHE A 207 9.77 1.18 10.93
N SER A 208 9.85 1.80 9.76
CA SER A 208 10.25 1.15 8.51
C SER A 208 11.57 1.68 7.98
N THR A 209 11.84 1.47 6.70
CA THR A 209 13.00 2.08 6.04
C THR A 209 12.85 3.60 5.90
N ASN A 210 11.62 4.11 5.74
CA ASN A 210 11.34 5.52 5.43
C ASN A 210 10.49 6.24 6.48
N ARG A 211 9.80 5.53 7.36
CA ARG A 211 8.76 6.08 8.23
C ARG A 211 9.06 5.83 9.69
N ALA A 212 8.72 6.80 10.53
CA ALA A 212 8.96 6.75 11.98
C ALA A 212 8.11 5.68 12.69
N GLY A 213 6.91 5.37 12.15
CA GLY A 213 5.96 4.50 12.83
C GLY A 213 5.40 5.11 14.12
N ALA A 214 4.87 4.28 14.99
CA ALA A 214 4.31 4.73 16.25
C ALA A 214 5.36 5.41 17.15
N LEU A 215 5.19 6.71 17.36
CA LEU A 215 6.02 7.51 18.24
C LEU A 215 5.36 7.67 19.63
N PRO A 216 6.15 7.85 20.70
CA PRO A 216 5.61 8.23 22.00
C PRO A 216 4.84 9.56 21.91
N ILE A 217 3.60 9.59 22.41
CA ILE A 217 2.71 10.74 22.25
C ILE A 217 3.29 12.07 22.76
N TYR A 218 4.04 12.02 23.86
CA TYR A 218 4.68 13.24 24.39
C TYR A 218 5.81 13.74 23.49
N SER A 219 6.52 12.85 22.80
CA SER A 219 7.50 13.23 21.77
C SER A 219 6.80 13.91 20.60
N CYS A 220 5.66 13.38 20.14
CA CYS A 220 4.85 14.00 19.07
C CYS A 220 4.40 15.41 19.45
N ILE A 221 3.93 15.60 20.70
CA ILE A 221 3.51 16.93 21.20
C ILE A 221 4.69 17.91 21.22
N THR A 222 5.86 17.45 21.67
CA THR A 222 7.07 18.29 21.71
C THR A 222 7.51 18.69 20.31
N MET A 223 7.63 17.74 19.40
CA MET A 223 8.00 17.98 17.99
C MET A 223 7.01 18.93 17.30
N ALA A 224 5.70 18.72 17.51
CA ALA A 224 4.69 19.61 16.93
C ALA A 224 4.80 21.07 17.40
N ARG A 225 5.26 21.28 18.64
CA ARG A 225 5.49 22.63 19.20
C ARG A 225 6.80 23.26 18.74
N GLU A 226 7.84 22.47 18.60
CA GLU A 226 9.20 22.95 18.30
C GLU A 226 9.46 23.05 16.80
N GLU A 227 8.99 22.07 16.01
CA GLU A 227 9.28 21.93 14.59
C GLU A 227 8.05 22.14 13.69
N GLY A 228 6.83 22.04 14.25
CA GLY A 228 5.58 22.18 13.53
C GLY A 228 4.99 20.86 13.03
N ALA A 229 3.72 20.89 12.66
CA ALA A 229 2.98 19.70 12.20
C ALA A 229 3.51 19.14 10.86
N ASP A 230 3.95 20.00 9.97
CA ASP A 230 4.48 19.59 8.65
C ASP A 230 5.78 18.81 8.79
N ALA A 231 6.65 19.19 9.73
CA ALA A 231 7.87 18.44 10.03
C ALA A 231 7.53 17.05 10.57
N MET A 232 6.58 16.95 11.51
CA MET A 232 6.11 15.66 12.02
C MET A 232 5.58 14.77 10.89
N GLN A 233 4.79 15.33 9.99
CA GLN A 233 4.27 14.57 8.85
C GLN A 233 5.40 14.04 7.96
N SER A 234 6.45 14.83 7.75
CA SER A 234 7.61 14.41 6.97
C SER A 234 8.34 13.22 7.60
N TYR A 235 8.47 13.15 8.93
CA TYR A 235 9.05 12.00 9.63
C TYR A 235 8.20 10.74 9.46
N GLU A 236 6.88 10.89 9.41
CA GLU A 236 5.99 9.75 9.15
C GLU A 236 5.97 9.35 7.67
N ASP A 237 6.03 10.30 6.76
CA ASP A 237 5.84 10.00 5.33
C ASP A 237 7.12 9.53 4.62
N SER A 238 8.31 10.07 4.96
CA SER A 238 9.47 9.91 4.09
C SER A 238 10.87 9.97 4.70
N ILE A 239 11.08 10.63 5.84
CA ILE A 239 12.42 10.86 6.42
C ILE A 239 12.63 10.23 7.80
N GLY A 240 11.69 9.41 8.26
CA GLY A 240 11.80 8.62 9.48
C GLY A 240 12.55 7.29 9.29
N GLY A 241 12.43 6.42 10.26
CA GLY A 241 12.94 5.05 10.20
C GLY A 241 14.45 4.94 9.97
N LEU A 242 14.86 4.04 9.07
CA LEU A 242 16.29 3.85 8.77
C LEU A 242 16.95 5.12 8.23
N ILE A 243 16.23 5.94 7.47
CA ILE A 243 16.76 7.23 6.97
C ILE A 243 17.18 8.10 8.14
N SER A 244 16.32 8.23 9.16
CA SER A 244 16.60 9.07 10.31
C SER A 244 17.81 8.62 11.12
N TYR A 245 18.04 7.30 11.23
CA TYR A 245 19.14 6.73 12.00
C TYR A 245 20.43 6.59 11.19
N LEU A 246 20.33 6.17 9.92
CA LEU A 246 21.46 5.68 9.12
C LEU A 246 21.65 6.44 7.80
N GLY A 247 20.80 7.43 7.50
CA GLY A 247 20.86 8.22 6.28
C GLY A 247 20.50 7.47 4.99
N THR A 248 19.95 6.26 5.09
CA THR A 248 19.58 5.41 3.94
C THR A 248 18.28 4.65 4.18
N ASN A 249 17.52 4.43 3.11
CA ASN A 249 16.35 3.54 3.09
C ASN A 249 16.64 2.20 2.38
N ASP A 250 17.85 1.98 1.92
CA ASP A 250 18.24 0.71 1.30
C ASP A 250 18.61 -0.32 2.37
N ALA A 251 17.69 -1.23 2.67
CA ALA A 251 17.91 -2.29 3.65
C ALA A 251 19.10 -3.19 3.28
N ARG A 252 19.38 -3.42 1.98
CA ARG A 252 20.54 -4.20 1.52
C ARG A 252 21.84 -3.45 1.81
N GLY A 253 21.81 -2.11 1.65
CA GLY A 253 22.94 -1.27 2.05
C GLY A 253 23.20 -1.35 3.55
N VAL A 254 22.16 -1.37 4.38
CA VAL A 254 22.27 -1.55 5.83
C VAL A 254 22.83 -2.92 6.18
N GLU A 255 22.41 -3.99 5.50
CA GLU A 255 22.99 -5.33 5.68
C GLU A 255 24.49 -5.36 5.33
N ALA A 256 24.90 -4.64 4.28
CA ALA A 256 26.32 -4.50 3.95
C ALA A 256 27.09 -3.72 5.02
N MET A 257 26.53 -2.65 5.59
CA MET A 257 27.13 -1.92 6.73
C MET A 257 27.35 -2.87 7.93
N ILE A 258 26.34 -3.67 8.26
CA ILE A 258 26.42 -4.67 9.35
C ILE A 258 27.54 -5.70 9.07
N ALA A 259 27.61 -6.22 7.85
CA ALA A 259 28.65 -7.18 7.44
C ALA A 259 30.06 -6.59 7.55
N ASN A 260 30.19 -5.28 7.39
CA ASN A 260 31.46 -4.53 7.57
C ASN A 260 31.73 -4.13 9.03
N GLY A 261 30.90 -4.56 9.99
CA GLY A 261 31.11 -4.35 11.41
C GLY A 261 30.51 -3.07 12.00
N ASP A 262 29.55 -2.45 11.31
CA ASP A 262 28.83 -1.28 11.82
C ASP A 262 27.82 -1.70 12.91
N GLU A 263 28.17 -1.48 14.17
CA GLU A 263 27.36 -1.87 15.33
C GLU A 263 26.10 -0.97 15.49
N GLU A 264 26.13 0.30 15.04
CA GLU A 264 24.93 1.16 15.06
C GLU A 264 23.91 0.70 14.02
N ALA A 265 24.34 0.41 12.80
CA ALA A 265 23.48 -0.17 11.77
C ALA A 265 22.84 -1.49 12.25
N LYS A 266 23.63 -2.35 12.88
CA LYS A 266 23.16 -3.61 13.44
C LYS A 266 22.12 -3.41 14.55
N LYS A 267 22.36 -2.48 15.47
CA LYS A 267 21.43 -2.13 16.56
C LYS A 267 20.11 -1.62 16.02
N VAL A 268 20.15 -0.66 15.08
CA VAL A 268 18.96 -0.06 14.49
C VAL A 268 18.14 -1.08 13.70
N TYR A 269 18.79 -1.89 12.86
CA TYR A 269 18.13 -2.92 12.06
C TYR A 269 17.48 -4.00 12.93
N ARG A 270 18.16 -4.43 13.99
CA ARG A 270 17.59 -5.34 14.99
C ARG A 270 16.42 -4.70 15.75
N GLY A 271 16.48 -3.39 16.02
CA GLY A 271 15.39 -2.64 16.63
C GLY A 271 14.12 -2.64 15.76
N MET A 272 14.28 -2.47 14.45
CA MET A 272 13.18 -2.59 13.50
C MET A 272 12.57 -3.99 13.52
N ALA A 273 13.39 -5.02 13.39
CA ALA A 273 12.93 -6.41 13.44
C ALA A 273 12.23 -6.76 14.78
N TYR A 274 12.75 -6.24 15.90
CA TYR A 274 12.14 -6.42 17.21
C TYR A 274 10.76 -5.79 17.30
N GLN A 275 10.58 -4.57 16.76
CA GLN A 275 9.27 -3.93 16.72
C GLN A 275 8.30 -4.69 15.82
N ILE A 276 8.73 -5.15 14.64
CA ILE A 276 7.92 -5.99 13.76
C ILE A 276 7.41 -7.22 14.51
N ALA A 277 8.28 -7.95 15.20
CA ALA A 277 7.91 -9.13 15.98
C ALA A 277 6.90 -8.81 17.09
N ARG A 278 7.06 -7.69 17.80
CA ARG A 278 6.10 -7.23 18.82
C ARG A 278 4.70 -6.99 18.26
N TYR A 279 4.60 -6.32 17.11
CA TYR A 279 3.31 -6.02 16.49
C TYR A 279 2.64 -7.27 15.91
N ILE A 280 3.41 -8.20 15.33
CA ILE A 280 2.89 -9.53 14.96
C ILE A 280 2.33 -10.25 16.22
N GLY A 281 3.06 -10.23 17.31
CA GLY A 281 2.63 -10.81 18.58
C GLY A 281 1.33 -10.16 19.11
N SER A 282 1.19 -8.84 18.99
CA SER A 282 -0.04 -8.14 19.40
C SER A 282 -1.26 -8.56 18.60
N LEU A 283 -1.13 -8.78 17.29
CA LEU A 283 -2.22 -9.31 16.46
C LEU A 283 -2.53 -10.77 16.77
N ALA A 284 -1.53 -11.58 17.11
CA ALA A 284 -1.71 -13.00 17.38
C ALA A 284 -2.60 -13.25 18.62
N VAL A 285 -2.52 -12.40 19.65
CA VAL A 285 -3.31 -12.57 20.88
C VAL A 285 -4.79 -12.19 20.70
N VAL A 286 -5.13 -11.43 19.65
CA VAL A 286 -6.53 -11.03 19.36
C VAL A 286 -7.44 -12.26 19.21
N ASP A 287 -6.94 -13.34 18.64
CA ASP A 287 -7.66 -14.62 18.51
C ASP A 287 -7.08 -15.72 19.42
N ASN A 288 -6.63 -15.36 20.61
CA ASN A 288 -6.10 -16.29 21.62
C ASN A 288 -4.94 -17.16 21.10
N GLY A 289 -4.14 -16.63 20.17
CA GLY A 289 -3.03 -17.34 19.56
C GLY A 289 -3.43 -18.39 18.52
N LYS A 290 -4.69 -18.46 18.12
CA LYS A 290 -5.18 -19.40 17.09
C LYS A 290 -4.90 -18.85 15.70
N ILE A 291 -3.66 -18.99 15.25
CA ILE A 291 -3.17 -18.47 13.99
C ILE A 291 -2.72 -19.63 13.12
N ASP A 292 -3.27 -19.72 11.89
CA ASP A 292 -2.91 -20.76 10.91
C ASP A 292 -1.63 -20.40 10.14
N GLY A 293 -1.26 -19.13 10.13
CA GLY A 293 -0.02 -18.69 9.52
C GLY A 293 0.35 -17.23 9.74
N ILE A 294 1.67 -16.98 9.62
CA ILE A 294 2.25 -15.63 9.58
C ILE A 294 3.01 -15.50 8.27
N VAL A 295 2.67 -14.48 7.49
CA VAL A 295 3.28 -14.23 6.19
C VAL A 295 4.01 -12.90 6.23
N LEU A 296 5.27 -12.89 5.77
CA LEU A 296 6.09 -11.69 5.57
C LEU A 296 6.22 -11.43 4.07
N THR A 297 5.99 -10.18 3.61
CA THR A 297 6.01 -9.83 2.19
C THR A 297 6.61 -8.44 1.95
#